data_4c7c2350a5fff5265e2a6bb13afcf056
#
_entry.id   4c7c2350a5fff5265e2a6bb13afcf056
#
_cell.length_a   1.000
_cell.length_b   1.000
_cell.length_c   1.000
_cell.angle_alpha   90.00
_cell.angle_beta   90.00
_cell.angle_gamma   90.00
#
_symmetry.space_group_name_H-M   'P 1'
#
loop_
_entity.id
_entity.type
_entity.pdbx_description
1 polymer ?
#
loop_
_entity_poly.entity_id
_entity_poly.type
_entity_poly.pdbx_seq_one_letter_code
_entity_poly.pdbx_strand_id
1 'polypeptide(L)'
;VELGADEARRLQLRAQGFLGARPKGGVTAMLERLGAVQLDTISVLARSHELVPYARLGPVGRRAIEAAYWGDASQAAAKPGSSRRGPAGGGAGAPGPEGNGAGGPRPGAGYGAFEYWAHAASVIPMADWPLFAFRRRAYLRRGWRWHKVPEGVCDLVRARLKADGPLTTKELGGAKASAEWWDWSDHKIGIEWLLDTGEVVCVERAGWRRVYDLAERAVPPGLLARDPDDDACLTALMARAGRALGVATRGDLADYYRVRQDQVDRVIEATGLVPVRVAGWSQRAWADPEALSASPRGRHATTLLSPFDSLVWDRARASRVFGFEHRLEAYVPKAKRVHGYFVMPLLAGGRLIGRVDPAREGRTLIARQVSLEPWATRTAARTESSAAALATALWRAAAWVGCDDVRIERSALPADLLKAALNTATPS
;
A
#
# COMPACT_ATOMS: atom_id res chain seq x y z
N VAL A 1 28.62 -0.20 14.72
CA VAL A 1 28.15 1.21 14.67
C VAL A 1 27.13 1.40 15.78
N GLU A 2 27.24 2.50 16.54
CA GLU A 2 26.27 2.91 17.55
C GLU A 2 25.47 4.10 17.02
N LEU A 3 24.17 4.07 17.24
CA LEU A 3 23.22 5.12 16.82
C LEU A 3 22.45 5.63 18.02
N GLY A 4 22.24 6.95 18.07
CA GLY A 4 21.27 7.53 19.00
C GLY A 4 19.83 7.18 18.61
N ALA A 5 18.89 7.17 19.57
CA ALA A 5 17.48 6.90 19.30
C ALA A 5 16.86 7.92 18.30
N ASP A 6 17.23 9.20 18.41
CA ASP A 6 16.80 10.26 17.50
C ASP A 6 17.38 10.08 16.09
N GLU A 7 18.60 9.60 16.00
CA GLU A 7 19.24 9.29 14.72
C GLU A 7 18.55 8.11 14.04
N ALA A 8 18.35 7.02 14.74
CA ALA A 8 17.59 5.86 14.23
C ALA A 8 16.20 6.26 13.72
N ARG A 9 15.47 7.12 14.46
CA ARG A 9 14.20 7.65 14.03
C ARG A 9 14.30 8.46 12.72
N ARG A 10 15.33 9.32 12.59
CA ARG A 10 15.56 10.11 11.38
C ARG A 10 15.92 9.24 10.18
N LEU A 11 16.73 8.19 10.39
CA LEU A 11 17.02 7.21 9.34
C LEU A 11 15.75 6.54 8.84
N GLN A 12 14.87 6.10 9.74
CA GLN A 12 13.59 5.52 9.35
C GLN A 12 12.71 6.53 8.58
N LEU A 13 12.58 7.75 9.08
CA LEU A 13 11.78 8.78 8.40
C LEU A 13 12.30 9.08 6.99
N ARG A 14 13.64 9.11 6.84
CA ARG A 14 14.27 9.31 5.54
C ARG A 14 14.03 8.13 4.61
N ALA A 15 14.26 6.91 5.07
CA ALA A 15 14.02 5.69 4.32
C ALA A 15 12.55 5.58 3.86
N GLN A 16 11.62 5.97 4.72
CA GLN A 16 10.18 5.98 4.45
C GLN A 16 9.70 7.20 3.64
N GLY A 17 10.57 8.13 3.26
CA GLY A 17 10.23 9.30 2.42
C GLY A 17 9.57 10.48 3.16
N PHE A 18 9.72 10.56 4.49
CA PHE A 18 9.17 11.65 5.33
C PHE A 18 10.21 12.67 5.79
N LEU A 19 11.48 12.48 5.45
CA LEU A 19 12.57 13.41 5.74
C LEU A 19 13.40 13.67 4.49
N GLY A 20 13.63 14.93 4.16
CA GLY A 20 14.41 15.37 3.02
C GLY A 20 13.56 15.74 1.80
N ALA A 21 14.15 15.67 0.62
CA ALA A 21 13.46 15.94 -0.63
C ALA A 21 12.42 14.84 -0.95
N ARG A 22 11.34 15.26 -1.62
CA ARG A 22 10.35 14.30 -2.12
C ARG A 22 11.00 13.36 -3.14
N PRO A 23 10.64 12.08 -3.15
CA PRO A 23 11.14 11.15 -4.15
C PRO A 23 10.83 11.65 -5.57
N LYS A 24 11.85 11.72 -6.42
CA LYS A 24 11.66 11.93 -7.86
C LYS A 24 11.10 10.62 -8.46
N GLY A 25 10.29 10.71 -9.52
CA GLY A 25 9.68 9.52 -10.15
C GLY A 25 8.31 9.11 -9.61
N GLY A 26 7.72 9.94 -8.74
CA GLY A 26 6.31 9.81 -8.35
C GLY A 26 5.96 8.52 -7.59
N VAL A 27 4.79 7.96 -7.91
CA VAL A 27 4.22 6.78 -7.21
C VAL A 27 5.07 5.53 -7.44
N THR A 28 5.59 5.33 -8.64
CA THR A 28 6.44 4.17 -8.98
C THR A 28 7.71 4.15 -8.12
N ALA A 29 8.46 5.26 -8.10
CA ALA A 29 9.68 5.35 -7.30
C ALA A 29 9.40 5.25 -5.79
N MET A 30 8.25 5.78 -5.33
CA MET A 30 7.82 5.57 -3.94
C MET A 30 7.54 4.09 -3.66
N LEU A 31 6.84 3.38 -4.55
CA LEU A 31 6.56 1.96 -4.40
C LEU A 31 7.84 1.13 -4.41
N GLU A 32 8.77 1.40 -5.32
CA GLU A 32 10.09 0.75 -5.38
C GLU A 32 10.89 0.95 -4.09
N ARG A 33 10.83 2.15 -3.51
CA ARG A 33 11.47 2.46 -2.23
C ARG A 33 10.88 1.67 -1.07
N LEU A 34 9.55 1.58 -1.02
CA LEU A 34 8.85 0.87 0.07
C LEU A 34 8.81 -0.65 -0.15
N GLY A 35 8.84 -1.12 -1.38
CA GLY A 35 8.74 -2.55 -1.74
C GLY A 35 7.36 -3.17 -1.51
N ALA A 36 6.50 -2.55 -0.71
CA ALA A 36 5.13 -2.99 -0.50
C ALA A 36 4.24 -1.84 0.02
N VAL A 37 3.02 -1.77 -0.47
CA VAL A 37 1.95 -0.87 0.02
C VAL A 37 0.71 -1.70 0.32
N GLN A 38 0.29 -1.71 1.58
CA GLN A 38 -0.86 -2.51 2.01
C GLN A 38 -2.16 -2.04 1.35
N LEU A 39 -2.92 -3.01 0.85
CA LEU A 39 -4.29 -2.84 0.38
C LEU A 39 -5.27 -3.07 1.53
N ASP A 40 -6.27 -2.21 1.63
CA ASP A 40 -7.36 -2.38 2.58
C ASP A 40 -8.69 -1.93 1.98
N THR A 41 -9.78 -2.54 2.43
CA THR A 41 -11.14 -2.24 1.96
C THR A 41 -11.73 -1.00 2.62
N ILE A 42 -11.26 -0.63 3.82
CA ILE A 42 -11.74 0.54 4.54
C ILE A 42 -11.35 1.80 3.77
N SER A 43 -12.35 2.63 3.47
CA SER A 43 -12.20 3.88 2.75
C SER A 43 -12.96 4.97 3.50
N VAL A 44 -12.25 5.83 4.22
CA VAL A 44 -12.84 6.97 4.93
C VAL A 44 -12.59 8.27 4.16
N LEU A 45 -11.34 8.69 4.00
CA LEU A 45 -10.95 9.76 3.08
C LEU A 45 -10.57 9.17 1.70
N ALA A 46 -9.76 8.13 1.73
CA ALA A 46 -9.31 7.34 0.62
C ALA A 46 -8.88 5.96 1.13
N ARG A 47 -8.50 5.05 0.24
CA ARG A 47 -7.96 3.73 0.64
C ARG A 47 -6.48 3.82 0.97
N SER A 48 -5.97 2.81 1.68
CA SER A 48 -4.56 2.75 2.11
C SER A 48 -3.58 2.98 0.95
N HIS A 49 -3.78 2.32 -0.19
CA HIS A 49 -2.89 2.44 -1.36
C HIS A 49 -2.91 3.82 -2.03
N GLU A 50 -3.90 4.66 -1.71
CA GLU A 50 -3.99 6.06 -2.12
C GLU A 50 -3.41 6.98 -1.03
N LEU A 51 -3.68 6.68 0.26
CA LEU A 51 -3.18 7.46 1.41
C LEU A 51 -1.67 7.39 1.57
N VAL A 52 -1.05 6.24 1.29
CA VAL A 52 0.41 6.04 1.40
C VAL A 52 1.19 6.93 0.42
N PRO A 53 0.86 6.99 -0.89
CA PRO A 53 1.44 7.97 -1.82
C PRO A 53 1.13 9.41 -1.42
N TYR A 54 -0.11 9.72 -1.06
CA TYR A 54 -0.48 11.06 -0.62
C TYR A 54 0.39 11.55 0.54
N ALA A 55 0.59 10.73 1.55
CA ALA A 55 1.36 11.11 2.73
C ALA A 55 2.82 11.50 2.40
N ARG A 56 3.40 10.93 1.33
CA ARG A 56 4.80 11.15 0.91
C ARG A 56 4.95 12.17 -0.20
N LEU A 57 4.06 12.11 -1.18
CA LEU A 57 4.17 12.90 -2.42
C LEU A 57 3.27 14.13 -2.41
N GLY A 58 2.32 14.22 -1.47
CA GLY A 58 1.29 15.26 -1.45
C GLY A 58 0.09 14.89 -2.33
N PRO A 59 -0.65 15.86 -2.89
CA PRO A 59 -1.90 15.63 -3.58
C PRO A 59 -1.67 14.97 -4.96
N VAL A 60 -1.51 13.65 -4.94
CA VAL A 60 -1.43 12.82 -6.15
C VAL A 60 -2.84 12.37 -6.51
N GLY A 61 -3.24 12.59 -7.76
CA GLY A 61 -4.55 12.18 -8.25
C GLY A 61 -4.71 10.66 -8.30
N ARG A 62 -5.91 10.17 -8.01
CA ARG A 62 -6.24 8.73 -7.98
C ARG A 62 -5.86 8.01 -9.28
N ARG A 63 -6.16 8.61 -10.45
CA ARG A 63 -5.82 8.03 -11.75
C ARG A 63 -4.30 7.81 -11.91
N ALA A 64 -3.48 8.76 -11.43
CA ALA A 64 -2.04 8.63 -11.49
C ALA A 64 -1.52 7.51 -10.58
N ILE A 65 -2.16 7.29 -9.43
CA ILE A 65 -1.86 6.20 -8.52
C ILE A 65 -2.24 4.85 -9.16
N GLU A 66 -3.45 4.74 -9.68
CA GLU A 66 -3.96 3.54 -10.34
C GLU A 66 -3.12 3.18 -11.58
N ALA A 67 -2.77 4.17 -12.40
CA ALA A 67 -1.91 3.97 -13.57
C ALA A 67 -0.50 3.50 -13.19
N ALA A 68 0.07 4.00 -12.09
CA ALA A 68 1.39 3.56 -11.63
C ALA A 68 1.38 2.10 -11.12
N TYR A 69 0.27 1.63 -10.59
CA TYR A 69 0.14 0.27 -10.05
C TYR A 69 -0.31 -0.73 -11.11
N TRP A 70 -1.39 -0.44 -11.82
CA TRP A 70 -2.06 -1.39 -12.72
C TRP A 70 -1.99 -1.00 -14.20
N GLY A 71 -1.17 0.01 -14.56
CA GLY A 71 -1.13 0.51 -15.93
C GLY A 71 -2.29 1.43 -16.28
N ASP A 72 -2.25 2.02 -17.47
CA ASP A 72 -3.32 2.91 -17.92
C ASP A 72 -4.48 2.08 -18.50
N ALA A 73 -5.60 2.03 -17.78
CA ALA A 73 -6.81 1.32 -18.18
C ALA A 73 -7.36 1.77 -19.55
N SER A 74 -6.98 2.96 -20.03
CA SER A 74 -7.35 3.43 -21.37
C SER A 74 -6.71 2.62 -22.50
N GLN A 75 -5.56 1.97 -22.25
CA GLN A 75 -4.90 1.09 -23.20
C GLN A 75 -5.45 -0.34 -23.17
N ALA A 76 -6.05 -0.77 -22.05
CA ALA A 76 -6.66 -2.08 -21.90
C ALA A 76 -8.11 -2.13 -22.45
N ALA A 77 -8.77 -0.98 -22.56
CA ALA A 77 -10.19 -0.88 -22.97
C ALA A 77 -10.43 -0.91 -24.48
N ALA A 78 -9.43 -1.11 -25.32
CA ALA A 78 -9.61 -1.38 -26.73
C ALA A 78 -10.09 -2.85 -26.94
N LYS A 79 -11.31 -3.18 -26.42
CA LYS A 79 -12.00 -4.41 -26.83
C LYS A 79 -12.35 -4.28 -28.31
N PRO A 80 -11.91 -5.19 -29.19
CA PRO A 80 -12.44 -5.27 -30.53
C PRO A 80 -13.89 -5.78 -30.42
N GLY A 81 -14.88 -4.94 -30.71
CA GLY A 81 -16.25 -5.37 -30.86
C GLY A 81 -17.34 -4.64 -30.11
N SER A 82 -17.34 -3.30 -30.04
CA SER A 82 -18.60 -2.56 -29.85
C SER A 82 -18.74 -1.48 -30.93
N SER A 83 -19.06 -1.93 -32.16
CA SER A 83 -19.57 -1.03 -33.17
C SER A 83 -20.95 -0.56 -32.74
N ARG A 84 -21.06 0.69 -32.28
CA ARG A 84 -22.31 1.41 -32.25
C ARG A 84 -22.80 1.53 -33.70
N ARG A 85 -23.83 0.85 -34.07
CA ARG A 85 -24.58 1.07 -35.33
C ARG A 85 -25.11 2.50 -35.31
N GLY A 86 -24.47 3.36 -36.09
CA GLY A 86 -25.07 4.60 -36.58
C GLY A 86 -25.71 4.37 -37.93
N PRO A 87 -26.70 5.18 -38.38
CA PRO A 87 -27.54 4.87 -39.55
C PRO A 87 -26.75 5.02 -40.86
N ALA A 88 -27.17 4.19 -41.83
CA ALA A 88 -26.59 3.96 -43.13
C ALA A 88 -26.45 5.22 -44.00
N GLY A 89 -25.27 5.38 -44.62
CA GLY A 89 -25.03 6.20 -45.80
C GLY A 89 -24.15 5.40 -46.75
N GLY A 90 -24.61 5.11 -47.96
CA GLY A 90 -24.01 4.20 -48.92
C GLY A 90 -22.75 4.75 -49.58
N GLY A 91 -21.87 3.83 -49.96
CA GLY A 91 -20.71 4.07 -50.79
C GLY A 91 -19.95 2.75 -51.04
N ALA A 92 -20.03 2.26 -52.28
CA ALA A 92 -19.38 1.04 -52.75
C ALA A 92 -17.85 1.26 -52.90
N GLY A 93 -17.06 0.31 -52.37
CA GLY A 93 -15.60 0.21 -52.59
C GLY A 93 -15.13 -1.21 -52.37
N ALA A 94 -14.42 -1.77 -53.35
CA ALA A 94 -14.02 -3.17 -53.52
C ALA A 94 -13.14 -3.77 -52.40
N PRO A 95 -13.11 -5.13 -52.23
CA PRO A 95 -12.44 -5.81 -51.14
C PRO A 95 -10.97 -6.03 -51.43
N GLY A 96 -10.13 -5.68 -50.42
CA GLY A 96 -8.73 -6.08 -50.29
C GLY A 96 -8.59 -7.23 -49.29
N PRO A 97 -7.50 -8.04 -49.30
CA PRO A 97 -7.45 -9.37 -48.70
C PRO A 97 -7.47 -9.37 -47.17
N GLU A 98 -8.25 -10.27 -46.63
CA GLU A 98 -8.41 -10.56 -45.23
C GLU A 98 -7.09 -10.99 -44.55
N GLY A 99 -6.63 -10.22 -43.59
CA GLY A 99 -5.63 -10.59 -42.60
C GLY A 99 -6.30 -10.97 -41.29
N ASN A 100 -6.57 -12.25 -41.06
CA ASN A 100 -6.99 -12.78 -39.78
C ASN A 100 -5.88 -12.60 -38.74
N GLY A 101 -6.02 -11.61 -37.87
CA GLY A 101 -5.19 -11.41 -36.68
C GLY A 101 -6.08 -11.04 -35.54
N ALA A 102 -6.55 -12.02 -34.75
CA ALA A 102 -7.15 -11.79 -33.45
C ALA A 102 -6.11 -11.11 -32.56
N GLY A 103 -6.16 -9.78 -32.45
CA GLY A 103 -5.30 -8.98 -31.59
C GLY A 103 -5.70 -9.14 -30.12
N GLY A 104 -5.16 -10.17 -29.47
CA GLY A 104 -5.11 -10.22 -28.01
C GLY A 104 -4.20 -9.09 -27.48
N PRO A 105 -4.34 -8.67 -26.22
CA PRO A 105 -3.48 -7.66 -25.63
C PRO A 105 -2.01 -8.07 -25.81
N ARG A 106 -1.18 -7.13 -26.24
CA ARG A 106 0.25 -7.37 -26.49
C ARG A 106 0.89 -7.91 -25.21
N PRO A 107 1.63 -9.05 -25.24
CA PRO A 107 2.43 -9.51 -24.13
C PRO A 107 3.42 -8.41 -23.72
N GLY A 108 3.39 -7.99 -22.43
CA GLY A 108 4.32 -6.99 -21.92
C GLY A 108 3.75 -5.56 -21.82
N ALA A 109 2.43 -5.35 -21.82
CA ALA A 109 1.86 -4.07 -21.37
C ALA A 109 2.31 -3.84 -19.91
N GLY A 110 3.21 -2.86 -19.72
CA GLY A 110 4.01 -2.70 -18.51
C GLY A 110 3.19 -2.34 -17.27
N TYR A 111 2.63 -3.32 -16.60
CA TYR A 111 2.12 -3.14 -15.24
C TYR A 111 3.29 -2.79 -14.32
N GLY A 112 3.19 -1.67 -13.58
CA GLY A 112 4.24 -1.23 -12.66
C GLY A 112 4.32 -2.09 -11.41
N ALA A 113 3.23 -2.82 -11.08
CA ALA A 113 3.10 -3.58 -9.86
C ALA A 113 2.20 -4.81 -10.02
N PHE A 114 2.22 -5.69 -9.03
CA PHE A 114 1.28 -6.80 -8.87
C PHE A 114 0.73 -6.84 -7.44
N GLU A 115 -0.43 -7.47 -7.25
CA GLU A 115 -1.00 -7.68 -5.93
C GLU A 115 -0.60 -9.04 -5.39
N TYR A 116 -0.03 -9.06 -4.18
CA TYR A 116 0.34 -10.30 -3.52
C TYR A 116 0.39 -10.15 -2.00
N TRP A 117 0.70 -11.23 -1.31
CA TRP A 117 0.87 -11.24 0.15
C TRP A 117 2.30 -10.87 0.53
N ALA A 118 2.46 -9.66 1.09
CA ALA A 118 3.68 -9.17 1.75
C ALA A 118 3.43 -9.06 3.26
N HIS A 119 3.36 -7.84 3.80
CA HIS A 119 2.90 -7.64 5.19
C HIS A 119 1.43 -8.09 5.38
N ALA A 120 0.59 -7.74 4.42
CA ALA A 120 -0.78 -8.20 4.24
C ALA A 120 -1.02 -8.32 2.72
N ALA A 121 -2.28 -8.30 2.24
CA ALA A 121 -2.55 -8.04 0.83
C ALA A 121 -1.94 -6.69 0.43
N SER A 122 -1.05 -6.68 -0.53
CA SER A 122 -0.23 -5.51 -0.87
C SER A 122 -0.06 -5.35 -2.36
N VAL A 123 0.15 -4.10 -2.79
CA VAL A 123 0.74 -3.77 -4.09
C VAL A 123 2.25 -3.84 -3.95
N ILE A 124 2.91 -4.54 -4.85
CA ILE A 124 4.35 -4.85 -4.84
C ILE A 124 4.93 -4.48 -6.21
N PRO A 125 6.15 -3.90 -6.29
CA PRO A 125 6.77 -3.61 -7.58
C PRO A 125 6.85 -4.85 -8.47
N MET A 126 6.50 -4.71 -9.76
CA MET A 126 6.54 -5.83 -10.70
C MET A 126 7.94 -6.48 -10.80
N ALA A 127 9.00 -5.69 -10.66
CA ALA A 127 10.38 -6.17 -10.64
C ALA A 127 10.67 -7.18 -9.51
N ASP A 128 9.86 -7.19 -8.46
CA ASP A 128 10.00 -8.07 -7.31
C ASP A 128 9.23 -9.40 -7.46
N TRP A 129 8.55 -9.60 -8.58
CA TRP A 129 7.83 -10.84 -8.86
C TRP A 129 8.64 -12.10 -8.55
N PRO A 130 9.90 -12.25 -9.01
CA PRO A 130 10.69 -13.45 -8.73
C PRO A 130 10.94 -13.68 -7.24
N LEU A 131 11.04 -12.61 -6.44
CA LEU A 131 11.37 -12.70 -5.01
C LEU A 131 10.29 -13.37 -4.17
N PHE A 132 9.07 -13.49 -4.69
CA PHE A 132 7.97 -14.20 -4.03
C PHE A 132 7.84 -15.67 -4.45
N ALA A 133 8.76 -16.19 -5.25
CA ALA A 133 8.78 -17.61 -5.68
C ALA A 133 8.79 -18.56 -4.48
N PHE A 134 9.54 -18.25 -3.40
CA PHE A 134 9.56 -19.05 -2.18
C PHE A 134 8.16 -19.25 -1.58
N ARG A 135 7.30 -18.20 -1.63
CA ARG A 135 5.94 -18.23 -1.07
C ARG A 135 5.00 -19.02 -1.96
N ARG A 136 5.09 -18.85 -3.29
CA ARG A 136 4.36 -19.66 -4.27
C ARG A 136 4.67 -21.15 -4.11
N ARG A 137 5.95 -21.50 -4.01
CA ARG A 137 6.39 -22.87 -3.72
C ARG A 137 5.88 -23.39 -2.37
N ALA A 138 5.84 -22.55 -1.34
CA ALA A 138 5.31 -22.93 -0.04
C ALA A 138 3.80 -23.24 -0.10
N TYR A 139 3.00 -22.49 -0.86
CA TYR A 139 1.60 -22.80 -1.10
C TYR A 139 1.43 -24.10 -1.87
N LEU A 140 2.18 -24.29 -2.97
CA LEU A 140 2.13 -25.53 -3.75
C LEU A 140 2.46 -26.76 -2.89
N ARG A 141 3.50 -26.69 -2.03
CA ARG A 141 3.83 -27.78 -1.10
C ARG A 141 2.73 -28.08 -0.08
N ARG A 142 2.01 -27.03 0.35
CA ARG A 142 0.90 -27.17 1.30
C ARG A 142 -0.39 -27.68 0.64
N GLY A 143 -0.63 -27.37 -0.65
CA GLY A 143 -1.79 -27.75 -1.44
C GLY A 143 -3.04 -26.91 -1.22
N TRP A 144 -3.05 -26.00 -0.24
CA TRP A 144 -4.17 -25.10 0.05
C TRP A 144 -3.72 -23.93 0.94
N ARG A 145 -4.55 -22.89 0.99
CA ARG A 145 -4.30 -21.75 1.90
C ARG A 145 -5.41 -21.60 2.93
N TRP A 146 -6.61 -21.20 2.52
CA TRP A 146 -7.77 -20.98 3.39
C TRP A 146 -8.81 -22.09 3.24
N HIS A 147 -9.01 -22.57 2.01
CA HIS A 147 -9.97 -23.59 1.64
C HIS A 147 -9.28 -24.68 0.84
N LYS A 148 -9.77 -25.91 0.97
CA LYS A 148 -9.37 -26.99 0.07
C LYS A 148 -9.86 -26.66 -1.32
N VAL A 149 -8.99 -26.76 -2.30
CA VAL A 149 -9.29 -26.44 -3.71
C VAL A 149 -10.16 -27.57 -4.28
N PRO A 150 -11.37 -27.28 -4.80
CA PRO A 150 -12.20 -28.28 -5.45
C PRO A 150 -11.52 -28.83 -6.70
N GLU A 151 -11.74 -30.12 -6.98
CA GLU A 151 -11.18 -30.78 -8.15
C GLU A 151 -11.70 -30.13 -9.45
N GLY A 152 -10.80 -29.94 -10.43
CA GLY A 152 -11.13 -29.40 -11.76
C GLY A 152 -11.42 -27.88 -11.79
N VAL A 153 -11.64 -27.20 -10.66
CA VAL A 153 -12.04 -25.79 -10.69
C VAL A 153 -10.94 -24.87 -11.25
N CYS A 154 -9.66 -25.17 -10.97
CA CYS A 154 -8.54 -24.41 -11.51
C CYS A 154 -8.47 -24.52 -13.03
N ASP A 155 -8.74 -25.69 -13.59
CA ASP A 155 -8.74 -25.90 -15.04
C ASP A 155 -9.86 -25.13 -15.71
N LEU A 156 -11.05 -25.10 -15.12
CA LEU A 156 -12.15 -24.28 -15.58
C LEU A 156 -11.81 -22.80 -15.59
N VAL A 157 -11.21 -22.29 -14.50
CA VAL A 157 -10.79 -20.89 -14.40
C VAL A 157 -9.72 -20.56 -15.44
N ARG A 158 -8.69 -21.41 -15.62
CA ARG A 158 -7.67 -21.22 -16.65
C ARG A 158 -8.28 -21.18 -18.05
N ALA A 159 -9.16 -22.13 -18.36
CA ALA A 159 -9.82 -22.19 -19.66
C ALA A 159 -10.63 -20.91 -19.94
N ARG A 160 -11.39 -20.42 -18.95
CA ARG A 160 -12.13 -19.18 -19.06
C ARG A 160 -11.23 -17.96 -19.29
N LEU A 161 -10.17 -17.81 -18.51
CA LEU A 161 -9.21 -16.71 -18.69
C LEU A 161 -8.49 -16.80 -20.05
N LYS A 162 -8.19 -18.00 -20.54
CA LYS A 162 -7.60 -18.19 -21.89
C LYS A 162 -8.54 -17.74 -22.99
N ALA A 163 -9.82 -18.12 -22.90
CA ALA A 163 -10.83 -17.85 -23.91
C ALA A 163 -11.33 -16.39 -23.90
N ASP A 164 -11.63 -15.87 -22.71
CA ASP A 164 -12.38 -14.61 -22.56
C ASP A 164 -11.49 -13.42 -22.17
N GLY A 165 -10.20 -13.66 -21.86
CA GLY A 165 -9.27 -12.62 -21.36
C GLY A 165 -9.45 -12.32 -19.89
N PRO A 166 -9.08 -11.09 -19.43
CA PRO A 166 -9.18 -10.69 -18.04
C PRO A 166 -10.62 -10.70 -17.53
N LEU A 167 -10.85 -11.32 -16.35
CA LEU A 167 -12.17 -11.49 -15.76
C LEU A 167 -12.19 -11.16 -14.26
N THR A 168 -13.32 -10.65 -13.78
CA THR A 168 -13.62 -10.57 -12.34
C THR A 168 -14.12 -11.92 -11.81
N THR A 169 -14.09 -12.12 -10.50
CA THR A 169 -14.67 -13.32 -9.87
C THR A 169 -16.15 -13.51 -10.25
N LYS A 170 -16.91 -12.41 -10.41
CA LYS A 170 -18.33 -12.48 -10.82
C LYS A 170 -18.50 -13.02 -12.24
N GLU A 171 -17.67 -12.57 -13.18
CA GLU A 171 -17.68 -13.02 -14.58
C GLU A 171 -17.23 -14.47 -14.72
N LEU A 172 -16.38 -14.95 -13.82
CA LEU A 172 -15.99 -16.35 -13.70
C LEU A 172 -17.12 -17.27 -13.20
N GLY A 173 -18.28 -16.73 -12.82
CA GLY A 173 -19.39 -17.50 -12.26
C GLY A 173 -19.38 -17.59 -10.73
N GLY A 174 -18.53 -16.82 -10.07
CA GLY A 174 -18.37 -16.81 -8.61
C GLY A 174 -19.40 -15.93 -7.91
N ALA A 175 -20.71 -16.15 -8.12
CA ALA A 175 -21.73 -15.57 -7.25
C ALA A 175 -21.65 -16.21 -5.85
N LYS A 176 -21.87 -15.41 -4.78
CA LYS A 176 -21.97 -15.94 -3.42
C LYS A 176 -23.15 -16.93 -3.36
N ALA A 177 -22.92 -18.11 -2.80
CA ALA A 177 -23.97 -19.09 -2.55
C ALA A 177 -24.84 -18.70 -1.34
N SER A 178 -24.29 -17.94 -0.38
CA SER A 178 -25.02 -17.45 0.79
C SER A 178 -24.58 -16.03 1.19
N ALA A 179 -25.27 -15.43 2.19
CA ALA A 179 -24.95 -14.14 2.77
C ALA A 179 -23.75 -14.18 3.76
N GLU A 180 -23.26 -15.38 4.11
CA GLU A 180 -22.19 -15.52 5.09
C GLU A 180 -20.84 -15.08 4.52
N TRP A 181 -20.03 -14.45 5.37
CA TRP A 181 -18.73 -13.89 4.99
C TRP A 181 -17.71 -14.95 4.50
N TRP A 182 -17.83 -16.19 5.01
CA TRP A 182 -16.90 -17.29 4.76
C TRP A 182 -17.32 -18.25 3.64
N ASP A 183 -18.50 -18.05 3.06
CA ASP A 183 -19.04 -18.93 2.01
C ASP A 183 -18.49 -18.48 0.64
N TRP A 184 -17.38 -19.09 0.26
CA TRP A 184 -16.75 -18.85 -1.02
C TRP A 184 -17.24 -19.87 -2.05
N SER A 185 -17.61 -19.38 -3.24
CA SER A 185 -17.88 -20.26 -4.37
C SER A 185 -16.59 -20.96 -4.82
N ASP A 186 -16.72 -22.14 -5.44
CA ASP A 186 -15.60 -22.92 -5.98
C ASP A 186 -14.71 -22.07 -6.90
N HIS A 187 -15.30 -21.27 -7.78
CA HIS A 187 -14.58 -20.35 -8.66
C HIS A 187 -13.78 -19.29 -7.87
N LYS A 188 -14.32 -18.81 -6.75
CA LYS A 188 -13.59 -17.89 -5.88
C LYS A 188 -12.41 -18.58 -5.20
N ILE A 189 -12.57 -19.82 -4.77
CA ILE A 189 -11.48 -20.61 -4.19
C ILE A 189 -10.42 -20.88 -5.26
N GLY A 190 -10.83 -21.32 -6.46
CA GLY A 190 -9.93 -21.60 -7.56
C GLY A 190 -9.10 -20.39 -7.99
N ILE A 191 -9.73 -19.22 -8.22
CA ILE A 191 -9.00 -18.03 -8.67
C ILE A 191 -8.04 -17.48 -7.60
N GLU A 192 -8.41 -17.51 -6.30
CA GLU A 192 -7.51 -17.11 -5.22
C GLU A 192 -6.34 -18.09 -5.06
N TRP A 193 -6.58 -19.40 -5.28
CA TRP A 193 -5.50 -20.38 -5.30
C TRP A 193 -4.53 -20.14 -6.46
N LEU A 194 -5.04 -19.89 -7.65
CA LEU A 194 -4.19 -19.57 -8.82
C LEU A 194 -3.42 -18.25 -8.62
N LEU A 195 -3.99 -17.29 -7.88
CA LEU A 195 -3.28 -16.08 -7.47
C LEU A 195 -2.17 -16.41 -6.46
N ASP A 196 -2.46 -17.26 -5.46
CA ASP A 196 -1.49 -17.66 -4.43
C ASP A 196 -0.32 -18.45 -5.03
N THR A 197 -0.57 -19.29 -6.04
CA THR A 197 0.47 -20.05 -6.76
C THR A 197 1.18 -19.25 -7.86
N GLY A 198 0.66 -18.06 -8.21
CA GLY A 198 1.25 -17.16 -9.20
C GLY A 198 0.93 -17.51 -10.64
N GLU A 199 -0.08 -18.33 -10.90
CA GLU A 199 -0.57 -18.62 -12.25
C GLU A 199 -1.45 -17.50 -12.81
N VAL A 200 -2.08 -16.73 -11.93
CA VAL A 200 -2.82 -15.53 -12.27
C VAL A 200 -2.34 -14.32 -11.45
N VAL A 201 -2.60 -13.13 -11.98
CA VAL A 201 -2.33 -11.85 -11.32
C VAL A 201 -3.57 -10.96 -11.35
N CYS A 202 -3.67 -10.02 -10.42
CA CYS A 202 -4.62 -8.92 -10.48
C CYS A 202 -4.04 -7.84 -11.40
N VAL A 203 -4.69 -7.59 -12.51
CA VAL A 203 -4.24 -6.62 -13.53
C VAL A 203 -4.95 -5.28 -13.44
N GLU A 204 -6.09 -5.23 -12.74
CA GLU A 204 -6.91 -4.01 -12.59
C GLU A 204 -7.86 -4.16 -11.39
N ARG A 205 -8.37 -3.02 -10.92
CA ARG A 205 -9.46 -2.99 -9.96
C ARG A 205 -10.66 -2.21 -10.50
N ALA A 206 -11.69 -2.95 -10.95
CA ALA A 206 -12.97 -2.40 -11.40
C ALA A 206 -13.94 -2.24 -10.22
N GLY A 207 -14.20 -0.99 -9.79
CA GLY A 207 -15.05 -0.74 -8.62
C GLY A 207 -14.58 -1.47 -7.36
N TRP A 208 -13.28 -1.52 -7.14
CA TRP A 208 -12.58 -2.24 -6.06
C TRP A 208 -12.58 -3.78 -6.19
N ARG A 209 -13.22 -4.38 -7.18
CA ARG A 209 -13.12 -5.81 -7.48
C ARG A 209 -11.86 -6.08 -8.29
N ARG A 210 -11.13 -7.14 -7.95
CA ARG A 210 -9.99 -7.60 -8.74
C ARG A 210 -10.45 -8.08 -10.11
N VAL A 211 -9.74 -7.67 -11.13
CA VAL A 211 -9.75 -8.25 -12.47
C VAL A 211 -8.51 -9.11 -12.58
N TYR A 212 -8.68 -10.38 -12.90
CA TYR A 212 -7.60 -11.36 -12.95
C TYR A 212 -7.26 -11.68 -14.40
N ASP A 213 -5.97 -11.85 -14.69
CA ASP A 213 -5.50 -12.44 -15.95
C ASP A 213 -4.36 -13.43 -15.67
N LEU A 214 -4.04 -14.23 -16.68
CA LEU A 214 -2.93 -15.19 -16.61
C LEU A 214 -1.59 -14.46 -16.43
N ALA A 215 -0.75 -14.98 -15.54
CA ALA A 215 0.57 -14.40 -15.28
C ALA A 215 1.44 -14.37 -16.54
N GLU A 216 1.32 -15.36 -17.42
CA GLU A 216 2.04 -15.44 -18.70
C GLU A 216 1.73 -14.28 -19.66
N ARG A 217 0.58 -13.61 -19.49
CA ARG A 217 0.21 -12.41 -20.28
C ARG A 217 0.61 -11.11 -19.62
N ALA A 218 0.59 -11.07 -18.29
CA ALA A 218 0.71 -9.84 -17.53
C ALA A 218 2.12 -9.60 -16.96
N VAL A 219 2.84 -10.65 -16.60
CA VAL A 219 4.20 -10.55 -16.06
C VAL A 219 5.20 -10.58 -17.23
N PRO A 220 6.17 -9.65 -17.28
CA PRO A 220 7.22 -9.65 -18.28
C PRO A 220 7.93 -11.01 -18.34
N PRO A 221 8.14 -11.59 -19.53
CA PRO A 221 8.71 -12.95 -19.67
C PRO A 221 10.03 -13.15 -18.95
N GLY A 222 10.91 -12.14 -18.95
CA GLY A 222 12.18 -12.19 -18.24
C GLY A 222 12.05 -12.22 -16.71
N LEU A 223 10.94 -11.71 -16.13
CA LEU A 223 10.65 -11.83 -14.70
C LEU A 223 9.94 -13.16 -14.41
N LEU A 224 9.06 -13.60 -15.29
CA LEU A 224 8.33 -14.86 -15.15
C LEU A 224 9.28 -16.08 -15.16
N ALA A 225 10.30 -16.04 -16.01
CA ALA A 225 11.30 -17.10 -16.14
C ALA A 225 12.31 -17.17 -14.98
N ARG A 226 12.38 -16.13 -14.12
CA ARG A 226 13.30 -16.11 -12.97
C ARG A 226 12.69 -16.86 -11.80
N ASP A 227 13.36 -17.92 -11.35
CA ASP A 227 12.96 -18.72 -10.20
C ASP A 227 14.14 -18.89 -9.22
N PRO A 228 14.51 -17.81 -8.47
CA PRO A 228 15.56 -17.89 -7.47
C PRO A 228 15.14 -18.84 -6.34
N ASP A 229 16.12 -19.51 -5.72
CA ASP A 229 15.87 -20.37 -4.57
C ASP A 229 15.30 -19.60 -3.36
N ASP A 230 14.85 -20.34 -2.35
CA ASP A 230 14.18 -19.73 -1.20
C ASP A 230 15.10 -18.76 -0.42
N ASP A 231 16.40 -19.06 -0.31
CA ASP A 231 17.35 -18.23 0.42
C ASP A 231 17.75 -16.98 -0.38
N ALA A 232 17.88 -17.07 -1.67
CA ALA A 232 18.07 -15.91 -2.54
C ALA A 232 16.86 -14.98 -2.51
N CYS A 233 15.63 -15.53 -2.53
CA CYS A 233 14.40 -14.75 -2.34
C CYS A 233 14.39 -14.00 -1.00
N LEU A 234 14.66 -14.73 0.08
CA LEU A 234 14.64 -14.17 1.44
C LEU A 234 15.74 -13.13 1.65
N THR A 235 16.96 -13.38 1.17
CA THR A 235 18.08 -12.43 1.22
C THR A 235 17.70 -11.11 0.56
N ALA A 236 17.17 -11.15 -0.65
CA ALA A 236 16.75 -9.96 -1.38
C ALA A 236 15.59 -9.22 -0.68
N LEU A 237 14.58 -9.95 -0.16
CA LEU A 237 13.47 -9.35 0.56
C LEU A 237 13.90 -8.72 1.89
N MET A 238 14.83 -9.34 2.64
CA MET A 238 15.34 -8.75 3.88
C MET A 238 16.21 -7.51 3.61
N ALA A 239 17.02 -7.52 2.56
CA ALA A 239 17.72 -6.33 2.10
C ALA A 239 16.76 -5.19 1.71
N ARG A 240 15.65 -5.50 1.03
CA ARG A 240 14.59 -4.52 0.71
C ARG A 240 13.89 -3.99 1.97
N ALA A 241 13.56 -4.87 2.93
CA ALA A 241 12.97 -4.45 4.20
C ALA A 241 13.92 -3.51 4.97
N GLY A 242 15.21 -3.83 5.00
CA GLY A 242 16.25 -2.99 5.61
C GLY A 242 16.33 -1.61 4.96
N ARG A 243 16.35 -1.53 3.62
CA ARG A 243 16.33 -0.26 2.89
C ARG A 243 15.05 0.53 3.15
N ALA A 244 13.88 -0.11 3.13
CA ALA A 244 12.61 0.55 3.39
C ALA A 244 12.50 1.09 4.83
N LEU A 245 13.12 0.43 5.80
CA LEU A 245 13.10 0.82 7.20
C LEU A 245 14.29 1.69 7.61
N GLY A 246 15.41 1.66 6.86
CA GLY A 246 16.65 2.36 7.16
C GLY A 246 17.42 1.73 8.32
N VAL A 247 16.76 1.45 9.43
CA VAL A 247 17.28 0.68 10.58
C VAL A 247 16.15 -0.19 11.14
N ALA A 248 16.43 -1.45 11.42
CA ALA A 248 15.44 -2.44 11.79
C ALA A 248 15.98 -3.52 12.72
N THR A 249 15.17 -4.01 13.63
CA THR A 249 15.47 -5.24 14.37
C THR A 249 15.14 -6.47 13.51
N ARG A 250 15.58 -7.64 13.96
CA ARG A 250 15.19 -8.93 13.34
C ARG A 250 13.67 -9.06 13.20
N GLY A 251 12.93 -8.68 14.25
CA GLY A 251 11.48 -8.73 14.24
C GLY A 251 10.86 -7.79 13.21
N ASP A 252 11.42 -6.58 13.06
CA ASP A 252 10.94 -5.61 12.06
C ASP A 252 11.15 -6.11 10.63
N LEU A 253 12.34 -6.70 10.35
CA LEU A 253 12.64 -7.30 9.05
C LEU A 253 11.68 -8.44 8.72
N ALA A 254 11.45 -9.32 9.69
CA ALA A 254 10.53 -10.46 9.55
C ALA A 254 9.09 -9.99 9.30
N ASP A 255 8.62 -9.01 10.08
CA ASP A 255 7.26 -8.46 9.97
C ASP A 255 6.98 -7.83 8.62
N TYR A 256 7.99 -7.16 8.02
CA TYR A 256 7.81 -6.38 6.78
C TYR A 256 7.24 -7.21 5.63
N TYR A 257 7.70 -8.46 5.49
CA TYR A 257 7.22 -9.40 4.47
C TYR A 257 6.57 -10.66 5.07
N ARG A 258 6.20 -10.64 6.36
CA ARG A 258 5.58 -11.78 7.05
C ARG A 258 6.35 -13.09 6.86
N VAL A 259 7.65 -13.04 7.06
CA VAL A 259 8.51 -14.21 7.13
C VAL A 259 8.76 -14.60 8.60
N ARG A 260 9.25 -15.82 8.86
CA ARG A 260 9.60 -16.23 10.21
C ARG A 260 10.97 -15.67 10.60
N GLN A 261 11.18 -15.45 11.89
CA GLN A 261 12.45 -14.90 12.37
C GLN A 261 13.64 -15.84 12.11
N ASP A 262 13.45 -17.17 12.18
CA ASP A 262 14.49 -18.13 11.81
C ASP A 262 14.91 -18.03 10.33
N GLN A 263 14.00 -17.66 9.46
CA GLN A 263 14.32 -17.39 8.05
C GLN A 263 15.17 -16.12 7.89
N VAL A 264 14.94 -15.09 8.73
CA VAL A 264 15.81 -13.90 8.77
C VAL A 264 17.20 -14.27 9.24
N ASP A 265 17.30 -15.02 10.36
CA ASP A 265 18.60 -15.44 10.93
C ASP A 265 19.46 -16.19 9.91
N ARG A 266 18.83 -17.01 9.08
CA ARG A 266 19.52 -17.80 8.05
C ARG A 266 20.17 -16.95 6.95
N VAL A 267 19.58 -15.81 6.60
CA VAL A 267 20.00 -15.02 5.43
C VAL A 267 20.58 -13.65 5.77
N ILE A 268 20.51 -13.21 7.02
CA ILE A 268 20.80 -11.82 7.42
C ILE A 268 22.22 -11.38 7.04
N GLU A 269 23.20 -12.26 7.13
CA GLU A 269 24.60 -11.96 6.81
C GLU A 269 24.82 -11.72 5.31
N ALA A 270 24.02 -12.35 4.46
CA ALA A 270 24.08 -12.20 3.01
C ALA A 270 23.32 -10.97 2.49
N THR A 271 22.57 -10.26 3.34
CA THR A 271 21.75 -9.11 2.93
C THR A 271 22.53 -7.84 2.62
N GLY A 272 23.77 -7.74 3.09
CA GLY A 272 24.57 -6.51 3.04
C GLY A 272 24.16 -5.45 4.08
N LEU A 273 23.19 -5.75 4.96
CA LEU A 273 22.81 -4.85 6.05
C LEU A 273 23.91 -4.82 7.14
N VAL A 274 24.20 -3.64 7.66
CA VAL A 274 25.25 -3.43 8.67
C VAL A 274 24.66 -3.62 10.06
N PRO A 275 25.24 -4.49 10.92
CA PRO A 275 24.83 -4.61 12.31
C PRO A 275 25.10 -3.32 13.09
N VAL A 276 24.10 -2.86 13.84
CA VAL A 276 24.16 -1.63 14.65
C VAL A 276 23.56 -1.85 16.04
N ARG A 277 23.95 -0.99 16.98
CA ARG A 277 23.30 -0.83 18.28
C ARG A 277 22.59 0.52 18.30
N VAL A 278 21.35 0.53 18.77
CA VAL A 278 20.59 1.77 18.93
C VAL A 278 20.36 2.04 20.41
N ALA A 279 20.69 3.23 20.86
CA ALA A 279 20.53 3.62 22.27
C ALA A 279 19.05 3.44 22.70
N GLY A 280 18.85 2.74 23.82
CA GLY A 280 17.52 2.45 24.36
C GLY A 280 16.79 1.27 23.70
N TRP A 281 17.37 0.60 22.70
CA TRP A 281 16.81 -0.65 22.18
C TRP A 281 17.45 -1.86 22.85
N SER A 282 16.66 -2.77 23.34
CA SER A 282 17.15 -4.03 23.94
C SER A 282 17.64 -5.05 22.92
N GLN A 283 17.24 -4.90 21.66
CA GLN A 283 17.54 -5.83 20.58
C GLN A 283 18.63 -5.28 19.67
N ARG A 284 19.44 -6.21 19.12
CA ARG A 284 20.36 -5.91 18.02
C ARG A 284 19.53 -5.45 16.80
N ALA A 285 20.06 -4.50 16.06
CA ALA A 285 19.48 -3.99 14.85
C ALA A 285 20.45 -4.07 13.67
N TRP A 286 19.92 -3.90 12.48
CA TRP A 286 20.65 -3.80 11.23
C TRP A 286 20.21 -2.54 10.51
N ALA A 287 21.16 -1.87 9.87
CA ALA A 287 20.90 -0.67 9.10
C ALA A 287 21.30 -0.85 7.64
N ASP A 288 20.58 -0.18 6.77
CA ASP A 288 20.96 -0.06 5.38
C ASP A 288 22.22 0.82 5.26
N PRO A 289 23.31 0.35 4.59
CA PRO A 289 24.54 1.11 4.48
C PRO A 289 24.36 2.45 3.77
N GLU A 290 23.46 2.55 2.79
CA GLU A 290 23.15 3.81 2.12
C GLU A 290 22.44 4.79 3.07
N ALA A 291 21.53 4.28 3.92
CA ALA A 291 20.87 5.09 4.93
C ALA A 291 21.90 5.64 5.96
N LEU A 292 22.86 4.83 6.37
CA LEU A 292 23.93 5.25 7.31
C LEU A 292 24.83 6.34 6.72
N SER A 293 25.15 6.28 5.44
CA SER A 293 25.97 7.26 4.74
C SER A 293 25.24 8.57 4.44
N ALA A 294 23.90 8.54 4.42
CA ALA A 294 23.09 9.69 4.10
C ALA A 294 22.95 10.66 5.27
N SER A 295 23.07 11.97 5.01
CA SER A 295 22.81 12.98 6.03
C SER A 295 21.37 12.86 6.59
N PRO A 296 21.16 12.72 7.91
CA PRO A 296 19.84 12.65 8.53
C PRO A 296 19.16 14.03 8.64
N ARG A 297 19.59 15.00 7.84
CA ARG A 297 19.06 16.37 7.81
C ARG A 297 18.04 16.53 6.68
N GLY A 298 17.16 17.50 6.83
CA GLY A 298 16.18 17.85 5.80
C GLY A 298 14.85 18.30 6.38
N ARG A 299 13.95 18.70 5.50
CA ARG A 299 12.58 19.10 5.89
C ARG A 299 11.76 17.87 6.27
N HIS A 300 11.13 17.93 7.44
CA HIS A 300 10.15 16.93 7.85
C HIS A 300 8.81 17.13 7.16
N ALA A 301 8.15 16.04 6.81
CA ALA A 301 6.77 16.07 6.34
C ALA A 301 5.81 16.40 7.51
N THR A 302 4.72 17.12 7.17
CA THR A 302 3.54 17.27 8.03
C THR A 302 2.37 16.69 7.27
N THR A 303 1.78 15.58 7.79
CA THR A 303 0.75 14.82 7.07
C THR A 303 -0.01 13.87 8.00
N LEU A 304 -1.20 13.45 7.56
CA LEU A 304 -1.91 12.30 8.14
C LEU A 304 -1.43 11.02 7.46
N LEU A 305 -1.20 9.98 8.26
CA LEU A 305 -0.80 8.65 7.77
C LEU A 305 -2.00 7.72 7.70
N SER A 306 -2.03 6.83 6.71
CA SER A 306 -2.92 5.67 6.78
C SER A 306 -2.61 4.86 8.04
N PRO A 307 -3.61 4.31 8.76
CA PRO A 307 -3.34 3.35 9.83
C PRO A 307 -2.61 2.08 9.35
N PHE A 308 -2.57 1.84 8.05
CA PHE A 308 -1.87 0.75 7.39
C PHE A 308 -0.55 1.19 6.73
N ASP A 309 -0.07 2.39 7.02
CA ASP A 309 1.19 2.89 6.49
C ASP A 309 2.37 2.07 7.04
N SER A 310 3.35 1.76 6.18
CA SER A 310 4.54 0.99 6.56
C SER A 310 5.34 1.61 7.72
N LEU A 311 5.22 2.90 7.97
CA LEU A 311 5.83 3.55 9.12
C LEU A 311 5.23 3.07 10.46
N VAL A 312 3.94 2.74 10.49
CA VAL A 312 3.17 2.49 11.72
C VAL A 312 2.47 1.13 11.78
N TRP A 313 2.42 0.34 10.71
CA TRP A 313 1.68 -0.93 10.71
C TRP A 313 2.19 -1.96 11.73
N ASP A 314 3.50 -1.96 12.03
CA ASP A 314 4.07 -2.69 13.15
C ASP A 314 4.04 -1.83 14.42
N ARG A 315 3.18 -2.22 15.36
CA ARG A 315 2.91 -1.46 16.58
C ARG A 315 4.11 -1.45 17.52
N ALA A 316 4.84 -2.57 17.64
CA ALA A 316 6.02 -2.67 18.50
C ALA A 316 7.12 -1.73 18.00
N ARG A 317 7.32 -1.65 16.69
CA ARG A 317 8.24 -0.68 16.07
C ARG A 317 7.76 0.76 16.25
N ALA A 318 6.48 1.05 16.04
CA ALA A 318 5.93 2.39 16.23
C ALA A 318 6.13 2.88 17.67
N SER A 319 5.89 2.02 18.66
CA SER A 319 6.14 2.30 20.07
C SER A 319 7.63 2.51 20.33
N ARG A 320 8.51 1.60 19.89
CA ARG A 320 9.94 1.67 20.12
C ARG A 320 10.63 2.90 19.49
N VAL A 321 10.25 3.26 18.26
CA VAL A 321 10.92 4.32 17.48
C VAL A 321 10.34 5.70 17.75
N PHE A 322 9.02 5.78 17.93
CA PHE A 322 8.30 7.06 18.05
C PHE A 322 7.72 7.29 19.43
N GLY A 323 7.74 6.30 20.35
CA GLY A 323 6.99 6.36 21.61
C GLY A 323 5.48 6.47 21.38
N PHE A 324 4.97 5.90 20.30
CA PHE A 324 3.60 6.11 19.84
C PHE A 324 2.81 4.78 19.85
N GLU A 325 1.81 4.73 20.73
CA GLU A 325 0.92 3.58 20.83
C GLU A 325 -0.15 3.67 19.74
N HIS A 326 0.03 2.87 18.68
CA HIS A 326 -0.90 2.83 17.54
C HIS A 326 -1.85 1.64 17.64
N ARG A 327 -3.16 1.94 17.55
CA ARG A 327 -4.21 0.92 17.48
C ARG A 327 -5.28 1.34 16.47
N LEU A 328 -5.56 0.48 15.51
CA LEU A 328 -6.73 0.64 14.65
C LEU A 328 -7.96 0.12 15.40
N GLU A 329 -8.95 0.99 15.60
CA GLU A 329 -10.17 0.68 16.37
C GLU A 329 -11.38 0.39 15.47
N ALA A 330 -11.18 0.24 14.16
CA ALA A 330 -12.24 -0.10 13.20
C ALA A 330 -13.00 -1.38 13.58
N TYR A 331 -12.30 -2.35 14.16
CA TYR A 331 -12.88 -3.62 14.61
C TYR A 331 -13.29 -3.64 16.08
N VAL A 332 -13.11 -2.51 16.79
CA VAL A 332 -13.56 -2.34 18.19
C VAL A 332 -14.99 -1.85 18.19
N PRO A 333 -15.88 -2.42 19.04
CA PRO A 333 -17.25 -1.89 19.21
C PRO A 333 -17.25 -0.39 19.50
N LYS A 334 -18.17 0.37 18.88
CA LYS A 334 -18.21 1.85 18.94
C LYS A 334 -18.07 2.42 20.35
N ALA A 335 -18.76 1.82 21.32
CA ALA A 335 -18.74 2.27 22.72
C ALA A 335 -17.39 2.07 23.45
N LYS A 336 -16.49 1.23 22.89
CA LYS A 336 -15.17 0.91 23.47
C LYS A 336 -14.03 1.61 22.73
N ARG A 337 -14.31 2.43 21.71
CA ARG A 337 -13.29 3.17 20.96
C ARG A 337 -12.82 4.36 21.78
N VAL A 338 -11.50 4.50 21.87
CA VAL A 338 -10.85 5.61 22.58
C VAL A 338 -10.58 6.78 21.64
N HIS A 339 -10.10 6.48 20.44
CA HIS A 339 -9.63 7.48 19.48
C HIS A 339 -10.51 7.60 18.21
N GLY A 340 -11.40 6.65 17.95
CA GLY A 340 -12.30 6.69 16.81
C GLY A 340 -12.31 5.43 15.95
N TYR A 341 -12.87 5.54 14.74
CA TYR A 341 -13.03 4.41 13.83
C TYR A 341 -11.79 4.17 12.95
N PHE A 342 -11.41 5.17 12.17
CA PHE A 342 -10.29 5.10 11.21
C PHE A 342 -9.17 6.05 11.62
N VAL A 343 -8.55 5.72 12.74
CA VAL A 343 -7.59 6.58 13.42
C VAL A 343 -6.33 6.76 12.60
N MET A 344 -6.12 7.96 12.06
CA MET A 344 -4.96 8.34 11.25
C MET A 344 -3.91 9.05 12.12
N PRO A 345 -2.68 8.50 12.25
CA PRO A 345 -1.60 9.19 12.94
C PRO A 345 -1.23 10.52 12.27
N LEU A 346 -0.97 11.55 13.07
CA LEU A 346 -0.49 12.85 12.64
C LEU A 346 1.04 12.93 12.79
N LEU A 347 1.73 12.94 11.68
CA LEU A 347 3.17 13.14 11.60
C LEU A 347 3.48 14.63 11.44
N ALA A 348 4.32 15.19 12.31
CA ALA A 348 4.84 16.56 12.19
C ALA A 348 6.20 16.68 12.89
N GLY A 349 7.10 17.50 12.35
CA GLY A 349 8.44 17.72 12.93
C GLY A 349 9.25 16.43 13.16
N GLY A 350 8.98 15.38 12.39
CA GLY A 350 9.63 14.07 12.53
C GLY A 350 9.16 13.25 13.72
N ARG A 351 7.98 13.55 14.27
CA ARG A 351 7.35 12.82 15.38
C ARG A 351 5.88 12.57 15.10
N LEU A 352 5.34 11.49 15.65
CA LEU A 352 3.91 11.22 15.67
C LEU A 352 3.33 12.00 16.85
N ILE A 353 2.78 13.18 16.58
CA ILE A 353 2.33 14.13 17.62
C ILE A 353 0.90 13.88 18.08
N GLY A 354 0.18 12.99 17.40
CA GLY A 354 -1.21 12.69 17.73
C GLY A 354 -1.89 11.86 16.67
N ARG A 355 -3.21 11.85 16.72
CA ARG A 355 -4.07 11.09 15.81
C ARG A 355 -5.39 11.79 15.55
N VAL A 356 -5.98 11.52 14.40
CA VAL A 356 -7.27 12.08 13.97
C VAL A 356 -8.18 10.94 13.53
N ASP A 357 -9.43 10.95 13.94
CA ASP A 357 -10.51 10.14 13.37
C ASP A 357 -11.26 10.99 12.33
N PRO A 358 -10.95 10.87 11.04
CA PRO A 358 -11.56 11.70 10.02
C PRO A 358 -12.89 11.13 9.53
N ALA A 359 -13.71 12.02 8.97
CA ALA A 359 -14.86 11.68 8.16
C ALA A 359 -15.01 12.68 7.02
N ARG A 360 -15.86 12.37 6.07
CA ARG A 360 -16.25 13.29 5.00
C ARG A 360 -17.77 13.37 4.92
N GLU A 361 -18.29 14.59 4.95
CA GLU A 361 -19.71 14.89 4.76
C GLU A 361 -19.85 15.96 3.68
N GLY A 362 -20.33 15.56 2.51
CA GLY A 362 -20.39 16.44 1.35
C GLY A 362 -19.00 16.98 0.96
N ARG A 363 -18.80 18.29 1.08
CA ARG A 363 -17.54 18.99 0.81
C ARG A 363 -16.80 19.40 2.08
N THR A 364 -17.19 18.89 3.24
CA THR A 364 -16.52 19.16 4.52
C THR A 364 -15.72 17.95 4.96
N LEU A 365 -14.43 18.13 5.29
CA LEU A 365 -13.63 17.17 6.03
C LEU A 365 -13.87 17.38 7.53
N ILE A 366 -14.31 16.32 8.21
CA ILE A 366 -14.60 16.37 9.64
C ILE A 366 -13.53 15.59 10.40
N ALA A 367 -12.85 16.24 11.34
CA ALA A 367 -12.06 15.59 12.37
C ALA A 367 -12.98 15.29 13.55
N ARG A 368 -13.61 14.10 13.57
CA ARG A 368 -14.54 13.68 14.62
C ARG A 368 -13.90 13.66 15.99
N GLN A 369 -12.65 13.24 16.02
CA GLN A 369 -11.82 13.27 17.22
C GLN A 369 -10.36 13.54 16.86
N VAL A 370 -9.76 14.44 17.65
CA VAL A 370 -8.33 14.72 17.64
C VAL A 370 -7.76 14.38 19.01
N SER A 371 -6.77 13.50 19.04
CA SER A 371 -6.05 13.12 20.26
C SER A 371 -4.57 13.42 20.05
N LEU A 372 -4.02 14.38 20.78
CA LEU A 372 -2.60 14.70 20.75
C LEU A 372 -1.84 13.93 21.85
N GLU A 373 -0.57 13.66 21.60
CA GLU A 373 0.31 13.08 22.61
C GLU A 373 0.56 14.09 23.75
N PRO A 374 0.61 13.66 25.02
CA PRO A 374 0.77 14.58 26.14
C PRO A 374 2.00 15.49 26.04
N TRP A 375 3.10 14.97 25.49
CA TRP A 375 4.33 15.76 25.31
C TRP A 375 4.18 16.85 24.23
N ALA A 376 3.26 16.69 23.28
CA ALA A 376 3.01 17.63 22.19
C ALA A 376 2.20 18.87 22.63
N THR A 377 1.63 18.83 23.84
CA THR A 377 0.85 19.93 24.44
C THR A 377 1.39 20.37 25.81
N ARG A 378 2.64 19.96 26.17
CA ARG A 378 3.20 20.23 27.49
C ARG A 378 3.48 21.73 27.77
N THR A 379 3.71 22.52 26.72
CA THR A 379 3.95 23.96 26.80
C THR A 379 3.07 24.71 25.81
N ALA A 380 2.80 25.99 26.05
CA ALA A 380 2.01 26.83 25.13
C ALA A 380 2.59 26.80 23.71
N ALA A 381 3.89 26.99 23.56
CA ALA A 381 4.55 26.95 22.24
C ALA A 381 4.39 25.61 21.51
N ARG A 382 4.46 24.46 22.22
CA ARG A 382 4.18 23.15 21.63
C ARG A 382 2.72 22.99 21.25
N THR A 383 1.82 23.48 22.07
CA THR A 383 0.38 23.44 21.81
C THR A 383 0.04 24.22 20.54
N GLU A 384 0.57 25.44 20.40
CA GLU A 384 0.43 26.27 19.20
C GLU A 384 1.03 25.59 17.94
N SER A 385 2.26 25.07 18.05
CA SER A 385 2.90 24.34 16.96
C SER A 385 2.12 23.09 16.54
N SER A 386 1.54 22.37 17.50
CA SER A 386 0.72 21.19 17.24
C SER A 386 -0.60 21.54 16.59
N ALA A 387 -1.25 22.63 17.02
CA ALA A 387 -2.46 23.14 16.38
C ALA A 387 -2.22 23.58 14.92
N ALA A 388 -1.14 24.29 14.67
CA ALA A 388 -0.73 24.69 13.32
C ALA A 388 -0.42 23.50 12.42
N ALA A 389 0.29 22.49 12.94
CA ALA A 389 0.57 21.26 12.21
C ALA A 389 -0.70 20.46 11.89
N LEU A 390 -1.61 20.35 12.85
CA LEU A 390 -2.92 19.71 12.68
C LEU A 390 -3.73 20.42 11.58
N ALA A 391 -3.89 21.74 11.67
CA ALA A 391 -4.61 22.54 10.69
C ALA A 391 -4.02 22.37 9.28
N THR A 392 -2.69 22.45 9.15
CA THR A 392 -1.98 22.21 7.88
C THR A 392 -2.28 20.81 7.30
N ALA A 393 -2.24 19.77 8.13
CA ALA A 393 -2.49 18.40 7.69
C ALA A 393 -3.96 18.19 7.28
N LEU A 394 -4.91 18.77 8.02
CA LEU A 394 -6.35 18.68 7.72
C LEU A 394 -6.70 19.40 6.41
N TRP A 395 -6.24 20.64 6.21
CA TRP A 395 -6.51 21.39 4.99
C TRP A 395 -5.89 20.72 3.75
N ARG A 396 -4.68 20.18 3.86
CA ARG A 396 -4.07 19.41 2.77
C ARG A 396 -4.87 18.15 2.42
N ALA A 397 -5.36 17.44 3.44
CA ALA A 397 -6.19 16.27 3.22
C ALA A 397 -7.55 16.67 2.63
N ALA A 398 -8.18 17.75 3.12
CA ALA A 398 -9.44 18.29 2.62
C ALA A 398 -9.34 18.63 1.13
N ALA A 399 -8.36 19.45 0.75
CA ALA A 399 -8.13 19.82 -0.63
C ALA A 399 -7.91 18.61 -1.55
N TRP A 400 -7.13 17.62 -1.08
CA TRP A 400 -6.86 16.40 -1.85
C TRP A 400 -8.10 15.56 -2.13
N VAL A 401 -9.03 15.46 -1.15
CA VAL A 401 -10.27 14.70 -1.33
C VAL A 401 -11.45 15.54 -1.85
N GLY A 402 -11.18 16.79 -2.27
CA GLY A 402 -12.18 17.68 -2.87
C GLY A 402 -13.14 18.28 -1.84
N CYS A 403 -12.68 18.50 -0.61
CA CYS A 403 -13.37 19.30 0.40
C CYS A 403 -12.82 20.73 0.42
N ASP A 404 -13.70 21.69 0.62
CA ASP A 404 -13.43 23.13 0.74
C ASP A 404 -13.69 23.67 2.15
N ASP A 405 -14.07 22.78 3.06
CA ASP A 405 -14.27 23.12 4.46
C ASP A 405 -13.67 22.06 5.41
N VAL A 406 -13.25 22.49 6.59
CA VAL A 406 -12.68 21.64 7.64
C VAL A 406 -13.35 21.94 8.97
N ARG A 407 -13.93 20.93 9.61
CA ARG A 407 -14.55 21.01 10.94
C ARG A 407 -13.90 20.05 11.91
N ILE A 408 -13.64 20.50 13.14
CA ILE A 408 -13.17 19.68 14.25
C ILE A 408 -14.32 19.56 15.26
N GLU A 409 -14.75 18.31 15.56
CA GLU A 409 -15.86 18.09 16.48
C GLU A 409 -15.38 17.95 17.93
N ARG A 410 -14.30 17.18 18.15
CA ARG A 410 -13.77 16.93 19.49
C ARG A 410 -12.26 17.04 19.52
N SER A 411 -11.75 17.86 20.42
CA SER A 411 -10.32 18.02 20.70
C SER A 411 -10.11 18.51 22.12
N ALA A 412 -8.98 18.16 22.72
CA ALA A 412 -8.54 18.73 23.99
C ALA A 412 -7.86 20.11 23.82
N LEU A 413 -7.60 20.55 22.58
CA LEU A 413 -7.05 21.89 22.32
C LEU A 413 -8.11 22.97 22.50
N PRO A 414 -7.72 24.19 22.95
CA PRO A 414 -8.63 25.33 23.06
C PRO A 414 -9.29 25.66 21.71
N ALA A 415 -10.60 25.91 21.72
CA ALA A 415 -11.37 26.15 20.50
C ALA A 415 -10.89 27.37 19.71
N ASP A 416 -10.54 28.46 20.40
CA ASP A 416 -10.02 29.68 19.78
C ASP A 416 -8.68 29.45 19.08
N LEU A 417 -7.79 28.65 19.70
CA LEU A 417 -6.53 28.28 19.10
C LEU A 417 -6.72 27.43 17.83
N LEU A 418 -7.63 26.46 17.86
CA LEU A 418 -7.96 25.65 16.70
C LEU A 418 -8.56 26.49 15.57
N LYS A 419 -9.47 27.41 15.89
CA LYS A 419 -10.07 28.33 14.92
C LYS A 419 -9.01 29.23 14.27
N ALA A 420 -8.13 29.82 15.07
CA ALA A 420 -7.01 30.65 14.58
C ALA A 420 -6.07 29.84 13.67
N ALA A 421 -5.69 28.62 14.09
CA ALA A 421 -4.83 27.75 13.30
C ALA A 421 -5.47 27.33 11.96
N LEU A 422 -6.76 26.99 11.95
CA LEU A 422 -7.49 26.64 10.74
C LEU A 422 -7.58 27.82 9.78
N ASN A 423 -7.89 29.02 10.27
CA ASN A 423 -7.96 30.22 9.45
C ASN A 423 -6.61 30.59 8.82
N THR A 424 -5.51 30.41 9.56
CA THR A 424 -4.16 30.70 9.06
C THR A 424 -3.68 29.67 8.03
N ALA A 425 -4.13 28.42 8.12
CA ALA A 425 -3.71 27.32 7.26
C ALA A 425 -4.61 27.15 6.02
N THR A 426 -5.70 27.91 5.90
CA THR A 426 -6.60 27.84 4.73
C THR A 426 -5.80 28.09 3.45
N PRO A 427 -5.87 27.19 2.43
CA PRO A 427 -5.24 27.48 1.14
C PRO A 427 -5.84 28.73 0.51
N SER A 428 -4.99 29.65 0.08
CA SER A 428 -5.39 30.83 -0.71
C SER A 428 -5.84 30.44 -2.10
#